data_4c1b3c17f2eb8ae8b91e2469f988fd87
#
_entry.id   4c1b3c17f2eb8ae8b91e2469f988fd87
#
_cell.length_a   1.000
_cell.length_b   1.000
_cell.length_c   1.000
_cell.angle_alpha   90.00
_cell.angle_beta   90.00
_cell.angle_gamma   90.00
#
_symmetry.space_group_name_H-M   'P 1'
#
loop_
_entity.id
_entity.type
_entity.pdbx_description
1 polymer ?
#
loop_
_entity_poly.entity_id
_entity_poly.type
_entity_poly.pdbx_seq_one_letter_code
_entity_poly.pdbx_strand_id
1 'polypeptide(L)'
;GRVVKLSGQDFPVVEGKALDTLSVMRVEQGRFVPVAYQFDELDEHGMVWFEGSEFAMAGDAGQLDKADQLLMMLTDAGPQAPATLRPAQGSIVADIAVARNCYFYLVEGNRQRSQNYYVAHDIDNGMTRTALYELNVEPENELNWLYLGYQGYQGDGSIIDTLKMRMSAGVLSRFTRMSLDNHNLRPKQVGHLLGPIRSVMHLRTKVVLAGIPVMTIQVQAMRYAAHYEAHTFARIPDLYRATLKDPEVAGTVVGNAQIGARDYTAGF
;
A
#
# COMPACT_ATOMS: atom_id res chain seq x y z
N GLY A 1 6.35 -2.31 -13.37
CA GLY A 1 5.25 -3.24 -13.67
C GLY A 1 3.95 -2.77 -13.04
N ARG A 2 2.82 -3.13 -13.65
CA ARG A 2 1.48 -2.79 -13.13
C ARG A 2 1.05 -3.84 -12.11
N VAL A 3 0.54 -3.40 -10.96
CA VAL A 3 -0.11 -4.26 -9.98
C VAL A 3 -1.56 -4.52 -10.40
N VAL A 4 -1.97 -5.78 -10.38
CA VAL A 4 -3.36 -6.21 -10.49
C VAL A 4 -3.90 -6.31 -9.08
N LYS A 5 -5.02 -5.62 -8.80
CA LYS A 5 -5.74 -5.66 -7.51
C LYS A 5 -7.13 -6.23 -7.78
N LEU A 6 -7.49 -7.29 -7.10
CA LEU A 6 -8.79 -7.93 -7.15
C LEU A 6 -9.39 -7.98 -5.74
N SER A 7 -10.70 -8.00 -5.65
CA SER A 7 -11.41 -8.11 -4.38
C SER A 7 -11.75 -9.58 -4.08
N GLY A 8 -11.82 -9.95 -2.80
CA GLY A 8 -12.29 -11.27 -2.39
C GLY A 8 -13.70 -11.61 -2.90
N GLN A 9 -14.55 -10.59 -3.10
CA GLN A 9 -15.88 -10.77 -3.73
C GLN A 9 -15.84 -11.33 -5.15
N ASP A 10 -14.68 -11.24 -5.86
CA ASP A 10 -14.50 -11.80 -7.20
C ASP A 10 -14.35 -13.33 -7.14
N PHE A 11 -14.19 -13.91 -5.95
CA PHE A 11 -13.92 -15.33 -5.72
C PHE A 11 -14.92 -16.03 -4.79
N PRO A 12 -16.23 -15.98 -5.07
CA PRO A 12 -17.26 -16.49 -4.15
C PRO A 12 -17.13 -18.01 -3.87
N VAL A 13 -16.50 -18.76 -4.77
CA VAL A 13 -16.31 -20.23 -4.62
C VAL A 13 -15.35 -20.56 -3.47
N VAL A 14 -14.46 -19.66 -3.11
CA VAL A 14 -13.46 -19.85 -2.05
C VAL A 14 -13.64 -18.90 -0.87
N GLU A 15 -14.77 -18.20 -0.80
CA GLU A 15 -15.14 -17.40 0.39
C GLU A 15 -15.11 -18.27 1.65
N GLY A 16 -14.49 -17.76 2.72
CA GLY A 16 -14.31 -18.47 3.99
C GLY A 16 -13.20 -19.54 4.00
N LYS A 17 -12.46 -19.71 2.89
CA LYS A 17 -11.30 -20.62 2.88
C LYS A 17 -10.07 -19.98 3.49
N ALA A 18 -9.28 -20.80 4.17
CA ALA A 18 -8.03 -20.34 4.76
C ALA A 18 -7.06 -19.84 3.67
N LEU A 19 -6.56 -18.61 3.83
CA LEU A 19 -5.68 -17.96 2.86
C LEU A 19 -4.38 -18.74 2.60
N ASP A 20 -3.89 -19.47 3.58
CA ASP A 20 -2.68 -20.29 3.46
C ASP A 20 -2.86 -21.52 2.55
N THR A 21 -4.11 -21.94 2.31
CA THR A 21 -4.45 -23.05 1.41
C THR A 21 -4.64 -22.62 -0.05
N LEU A 22 -4.65 -21.31 -0.31
CA LEU A 22 -4.80 -20.74 -1.63
C LEU A 22 -3.42 -20.37 -2.21
N SER A 23 -3.21 -20.67 -3.48
CA SER A 23 -2.01 -20.32 -4.23
C SER A 23 -2.39 -19.68 -5.55
N VAL A 24 -1.64 -18.65 -5.98
CA VAL A 24 -1.79 -18.08 -7.32
C VAL A 24 -0.69 -18.63 -8.22
N MET A 25 -1.09 -19.14 -9.38
CA MET A 25 -0.21 -19.78 -10.33
C MET A 25 -0.38 -19.20 -11.73
N ARG A 26 0.64 -19.38 -12.56
CA ARG A 26 0.60 -19.20 -14.02
C ARG A 26 0.98 -20.46 -14.74
N VAL A 27 0.70 -20.50 -16.02
CA VAL A 27 1.27 -21.54 -16.91
C VAL A 27 2.62 -21.06 -17.44
N GLU A 28 3.63 -21.90 -17.28
CA GLU A 28 4.97 -21.69 -17.80
C GLU A 28 5.52 -23.03 -18.32
N GLN A 29 5.94 -23.08 -19.58
CA GLN A 29 6.47 -24.29 -20.21
C GLN A 29 5.57 -25.53 -20.03
N GLY A 30 4.24 -25.35 -20.16
CA GLY A 30 3.26 -26.42 -20.07
C GLY A 30 2.97 -26.96 -18.67
N ARG A 31 3.33 -26.24 -17.63
CA ARG A 31 3.06 -26.60 -16.24
C ARG A 31 2.61 -25.38 -15.43
N PHE A 32 1.91 -25.62 -14.33
CA PHE A 32 1.60 -24.58 -13.35
C PHE A 32 2.80 -24.30 -12.46
N VAL A 33 3.16 -23.02 -12.32
CA VAL A 33 4.20 -22.54 -11.42
C VAL A 33 3.66 -21.42 -10.54
N PRO A 34 4.06 -21.33 -9.25
CA PRO A 34 3.60 -20.27 -8.37
C PRO A 34 4.18 -18.92 -8.80
N VAL A 35 3.38 -17.87 -8.71
CA VAL A 35 3.81 -16.49 -8.89
C VAL A 35 3.85 -15.76 -7.54
N ALA A 36 4.51 -14.60 -7.51
CA ALA A 36 4.40 -13.71 -6.36
C ALA A 36 2.98 -13.14 -6.27
N TYR A 37 2.35 -13.25 -5.13
CA TYR A 37 1.04 -12.66 -4.83
C TYR A 37 0.94 -12.34 -3.35
N GLN A 38 -0.07 -11.56 -3.02
CA GLN A 38 -0.32 -11.12 -1.65
C GLN A 38 -1.82 -11.00 -1.43
N PHE A 39 -2.32 -11.62 -0.36
CA PHE A 39 -3.64 -11.31 0.19
C PHE A 39 -3.47 -10.30 1.31
N ASP A 40 -4.22 -9.22 1.22
CA ASP A 40 -4.32 -8.22 2.29
C ASP A 40 -5.74 -8.21 2.83
N GLU A 41 -5.87 -8.50 4.10
CA GLU A 41 -7.13 -8.36 4.84
C GLU A 41 -7.35 -6.87 5.12
N LEU A 42 -8.58 -6.41 4.99
CA LEU A 42 -8.94 -5.01 5.20
C LEU A 42 -9.74 -4.82 6.50
N ASP A 43 -9.70 -3.62 7.03
CA ASP A 43 -10.56 -3.20 8.12
C ASP A 43 -11.90 -2.63 7.61
N GLU A 44 -12.78 -2.26 8.53
CA GLU A 44 -14.10 -1.68 8.24
C GLU A 44 -14.05 -0.33 7.48
N HIS A 45 -12.86 0.28 7.38
CA HIS A 45 -12.63 1.52 6.65
C HIS A 45 -11.88 1.31 5.33
N GLY A 46 -11.61 0.06 4.96
CA GLY A 46 -10.89 -0.29 3.74
C GLY A 46 -9.39 -0.07 3.80
N MET A 47 -8.82 0.12 4.99
CA MET A 47 -7.39 0.13 5.22
C MET A 47 -6.88 -1.30 5.40
N VAL A 48 -5.61 -1.55 5.11
CA VAL A 48 -5.01 -2.86 5.35
C VAL A 48 -5.00 -3.13 6.85
N TRP A 49 -5.59 -4.26 7.23
CA TRP A 49 -5.63 -4.69 8.62
C TRP A 49 -4.33 -5.39 9.04
N PHE A 50 -3.97 -5.26 10.29
CA PHE A 50 -2.85 -5.95 10.92
C PHE A 50 -3.18 -6.21 12.39
N GLU A 51 -2.50 -7.16 12.99
CA GLU A 51 -2.67 -7.46 14.42
C GLU A 51 -2.32 -6.23 15.28
N GLY A 52 -3.23 -5.85 16.16
CA GLY A 52 -3.13 -4.61 16.95
C GLY A 52 -3.70 -3.37 16.25
N SER A 53 -4.36 -3.52 15.10
CA SER A 53 -5.12 -2.44 14.48
C SER A 53 -6.18 -1.88 15.44
N GLU A 54 -6.39 -0.56 15.38
CA GLU A 54 -7.42 0.14 16.16
C GLU A 54 -8.83 -0.17 15.66
N PHE A 55 -8.95 -0.50 14.37
CA PHE A 55 -10.23 -0.80 13.73
C PHE A 55 -10.46 -2.30 13.60
N ALA A 56 -11.73 -2.68 13.62
CA ALA A 56 -12.13 -4.07 13.43
C ALA A 56 -11.82 -4.52 12.00
N MET A 57 -11.39 -5.77 11.87
CA MET A 57 -11.28 -6.43 10.57
C MET A 57 -12.66 -6.55 9.93
N ALA A 58 -12.72 -6.39 8.63
CA ALA A 58 -13.93 -6.61 7.84
C ALA A 58 -13.97 -8.08 7.39
N GLY A 59 -14.23 -8.99 8.32
CA GLY A 59 -14.29 -10.43 8.07
C GLY A 59 -13.59 -11.24 9.14
N ASP A 60 -13.16 -12.45 8.78
CA ASP A 60 -12.51 -13.42 9.67
C ASP A 60 -11.02 -13.56 9.36
N ALA A 61 -10.18 -13.42 10.39
CA ALA A 61 -8.74 -13.47 10.25
C ALA A 61 -8.23 -14.76 9.59
N GLY A 62 -7.40 -14.62 8.57
CA GLY A 62 -6.76 -15.71 7.84
C GLY A 62 -7.70 -16.47 6.91
N GLN A 63 -8.90 -15.99 6.66
CA GLN A 63 -9.87 -16.54 5.71
C GLN A 63 -10.13 -15.53 4.60
N LEU A 64 -10.41 -16.02 3.39
CA LEU A 64 -10.75 -15.13 2.29
C LEU A 64 -12.14 -14.56 2.46
N ASP A 65 -12.22 -13.25 2.65
CA ASP A 65 -13.44 -12.49 2.79
C ASP A 65 -13.69 -11.56 1.59
N LYS A 66 -14.92 -11.07 1.46
CA LYS A 66 -15.31 -10.18 0.35
C LYS A 66 -14.52 -8.87 0.32
N ALA A 67 -14.12 -8.38 1.48
CA ALA A 67 -13.38 -7.14 1.62
C ALA A 67 -11.89 -7.28 1.26
N ASP A 68 -11.35 -8.50 1.34
CA ASP A 68 -9.93 -8.76 1.11
C ASP A 68 -9.47 -8.36 -0.29
N GLN A 69 -8.18 -8.10 -0.40
CA GLN A 69 -7.54 -7.80 -1.67
C GLN A 69 -6.53 -8.87 -2.03
N LEU A 70 -6.62 -9.35 -3.27
CA LEU A 70 -5.57 -10.15 -3.91
C LEU A 70 -4.74 -9.24 -4.82
N LEU A 71 -3.44 -9.21 -4.59
CA LEU A 71 -2.48 -8.43 -5.38
C LEU A 71 -1.52 -9.34 -6.12
N MET A 72 -1.25 -9.02 -7.38
CA MET A 72 -0.32 -9.72 -8.25
C MET A 72 0.37 -8.73 -9.19
N MET A 73 1.52 -9.10 -9.73
CA MET A 73 2.17 -8.30 -10.78
C MET A 73 1.70 -8.75 -12.16
N LEU A 74 1.19 -7.83 -12.98
CA LEU A 74 0.73 -8.15 -14.35
C LEU A 74 1.82 -8.83 -15.19
N THR A 75 3.08 -8.51 -14.95
CA THR A 75 4.24 -9.10 -15.63
C THR A 75 4.43 -10.59 -15.34
N ASP A 76 3.80 -11.10 -14.28
CA ASP A 76 3.86 -12.52 -13.92
C ASP A 76 2.75 -13.36 -14.56
N ALA A 77 1.81 -12.74 -15.28
CA ALA A 77 0.77 -13.48 -15.97
C ALA A 77 1.34 -14.41 -17.04
N GLY A 78 0.73 -15.57 -17.17
CA GLY A 78 1.09 -16.57 -18.20
C GLY A 78 0.03 -16.72 -19.28
N PRO A 79 0.26 -17.57 -20.27
CA PRO A 79 -0.73 -17.91 -21.28
C PRO A 79 -1.92 -18.67 -20.68
N GLN A 80 -3.01 -18.76 -21.44
CA GLN A 80 -4.16 -19.58 -21.06
C GLN A 80 -3.76 -21.07 -20.95
N ALA A 81 -4.19 -21.70 -19.86
CA ALA A 81 -3.97 -23.13 -19.66
C ALA A 81 -4.78 -23.96 -20.67
N PRO A 82 -4.19 -24.98 -21.30
CA PRO A 82 -4.97 -25.99 -21.99
C PRO A 82 -6.01 -26.63 -21.05
N ALA A 83 -7.19 -26.96 -21.58
CA ALA A 83 -8.29 -27.52 -20.78
C ALA A 83 -7.94 -28.82 -20.02
N THR A 84 -6.92 -29.54 -20.48
CA THR A 84 -6.44 -30.79 -19.87
C THR A 84 -5.33 -30.57 -18.84
N LEU A 85 -4.73 -29.39 -18.79
CA LEU A 85 -3.64 -29.11 -17.85
C LEU A 85 -4.17 -28.96 -16.43
N ARG A 86 -3.50 -29.58 -15.47
CA ARG A 86 -3.83 -29.52 -14.05
C ARG A 86 -2.60 -29.16 -13.23
N PRO A 87 -2.76 -28.44 -12.11
CA PRO A 87 -1.68 -28.25 -11.15
C PRO A 87 -1.28 -29.59 -10.53
N ALA A 88 -0.01 -29.71 -10.13
CA ALA A 88 0.52 -30.92 -9.50
C ALA A 88 -0.16 -31.23 -8.14
N GLN A 89 -0.63 -30.18 -7.46
CA GLN A 89 -1.37 -30.27 -6.20
C GLN A 89 -2.50 -29.25 -6.20
N GLY A 90 -3.61 -29.62 -5.55
CA GLY A 90 -4.80 -28.77 -5.44
C GLY A 90 -5.67 -28.76 -6.69
N SER A 91 -6.64 -27.90 -6.69
CA SER A 91 -7.62 -27.72 -7.75
C SER A 91 -7.75 -26.27 -8.14
N ILE A 92 -7.85 -26.00 -9.45
CA ILE A 92 -8.14 -24.65 -9.95
C ILE A 92 -9.58 -24.29 -9.53
N VAL A 93 -9.73 -23.18 -8.85
CA VAL A 93 -11.02 -22.65 -8.37
C VAL A 93 -11.41 -21.35 -9.07
N ALA A 94 -10.47 -20.66 -9.70
CA ALA A 94 -10.75 -19.51 -10.55
C ALA A 94 -9.68 -19.34 -11.64
N ASP A 95 -10.15 -19.00 -12.83
CA ASP A 95 -9.33 -18.50 -13.95
C ASP A 95 -9.41 -16.97 -13.94
N ILE A 96 -8.28 -16.31 -13.82
CA ILE A 96 -8.18 -14.87 -13.69
C ILE A 96 -7.59 -14.29 -14.98
N ALA A 97 -8.43 -13.85 -15.90
CA ALA A 97 -8.01 -13.19 -17.13
C ALA A 97 -7.78 -11.69 -16.83
N VAL A 98 -6.54 -11.23 -16.91
CA VAL A 98 -6.16 -9.84 -16.59
C VAL A 98 -5.87 -8.99 -17.83
N ALA A 99 -5.59 -9.62 -18.96
CA ALA A 99 -5.45 -9.02 -20.28
C ALA A 99 -5.54 -10.11 -21.36
N ARG A 100 -5.47 -9.73 -22.64
CA ARG A 100 -5.45 -10.69 -23.74
C ARG A 100 -4.23 -11.63 -23.60
N ASN A 101 -4.49 -12.94 -23.52
CA ASN A 101 -3.48 -13.98 -23.29
C ASN A 101 -2.66 -13.81 -21.99
N CYS A 102 -3.22 -13.14 -20.99
CA CYS A 102 -2.57 -12.95 -19.69
C CYS A 102 -3.49 -13.50 -18.62
N TYR A 103 -3.11 -14.63 -18.03
CA TYR A 103 -3.92 -15.37 -17.07
C TYR A 103 -3.14 -15.67 -15.80
N PHE A 104 -3.87 -15.66 -14.69
CA PHE A 104 -3.50 -16.31 -13.44
C PHE A 104 -4.56 -17.34 -13.07
N TYR A 105 -4.19 -18.24 -12.19
CA TYR A 105 -5.06 -19.31 -11.71
C TYR A 105 -5.03 -19.33 -10.19
N LEU A 106 -6.19 -19.21 -9.56
CA LEU A 106 -6.32 -19.43 -8.13
C LEU A 106 -6.50 -20.92 -7.89
N VAL A 107 -5.64 -21.51 -7.07
CA VAL A 107 -5.58 -22.95 -6.79
C VAL A 107 -5.79 -23.18 -5.31
N GLU A 108 -6.85 -23.93 -4.95
CA GLU A 108 -7.13 -24.38 -3.59
C GLU A 108 -6.41 -25.70 -3.29
N GLY A 109 -5.95 -25.88 -2.06
CA GLY A 109 -5.22 -27.10 -1.64
C GLY A 109 -3.76 -27.12 -2.10
N ASN A 110 -3.22 -25.97 -2.48
CA ASN A 110 -1.83 -25.79 -2.87
C ASN A 110 -1.16 -24.75 -1.97
N ARG A 111 -0.01 -25.10 -1.40
CA ARG A 111 0.78 -24.24 -0.51
C ARG A 111 2.10 -23.78 -1.12
N GLN A 112 2.30 -24.01 -2.42
CA GLN A 112 3.49 -23.55 -3.12
C GLN A 112 3.49 -22.01 -3.18
N ARG A 113 4.66 -21.42 -2.96
CA ARG A 113 4.88 -19.97 -2.98
C ARG A 113 6.07 -19.64 -3.86
N SER A 114 5.96 -18.55 -4.58
CA SER A 114 7.10 -17.93 -5.25
C SER A 114 8.07 -17.36 -4.22
N GLN A 115 9.35 -17.37 -4.55
CA GLN A 115 10.38 -16.68 -3.76
C GLN A 115 10.66 -15.26 -4.27
N ASN A 116 9.91 -14.79 -5.26
CA ASN A 116 10.10 -13.46 -5.83
C ASN A 116 9.44 -12.39 -4.95
N TYR A 117 10.19 -11.33 -4.69
CA TYR A 117 9.74 -10.13 -4.01
C TYR A 117 9.97 -8.92 -4.91
N TYR A 118 8.94 -8.10 -5.08
CA TYR A 118 9.00 -6.86 -5.86
C TYR A 118 9.36 -5.65 -5.00
N VAL A 119 9.13 -5.76 -3.70
CA VAL A 119 9.45 -4.75 -2.70
C VAL A 119 10.11 -5.43 -1.52
N ALA A 120 11.24 -4.91 -1.10
CA ALA A 120 11.88 -5.27 0.16
C ALA A 120 11.95 -4.03 1.04
N HIS A 121 11.45 -4.12 2.26
CA HIS A 121 11.50 -3.05 3.23
C HIS A 121 12.13 -3.53 4.54
N ASP A 122 13.17 -2.81 4.95
CA ASP A 122 13.84 -2.98 6.24
C ASP A 122 13.24 -1.95 7.21
N ILE A 123 12.46 -2.43 8.16
CA ILE A 123 11.74 -1.60 9.12
C ILE A 123 12.71 -0.86 10.05
N ASP A 124 13.74 -1.55 10.50
CA ASP A 124 14.68 -1.02 11.50
C ASP A 124 15.49 0.16 10.94
N ASN A 125 15.81 0.10 9.65
CA ASN A 125 16.58 1.13 8.96
C ASN A 125 15.73 2.06 8.08
N GLY A 126 14.42 1.82 7.95
CA GLY A 126 13.52 2.60 7.10
C GLY A 126 13.82 2.50 5.61
N MET A 127 14.57 1.47 5.18
CA MET A 127 15.06 1.32 3.81
C MET A 127 14.12 0.45 2.98
N THR A 128 13.61 1.01 1.90
CA THR A 128 12.87 0.29 0.86
C THR A 128 13.72 0.12 -0.37
N ARG A 129 13.77 -1.09 -0.92
CA ARG A 129 14.42 -1.41 -2.19
C ARG A 129 13.48 -2.12 -3.13
N THR A 130 13.51 -1.67 -4.37
CA THR A 130 12.83 -2.30 -5.50
C THR A 130 13.78 -2.40 -6.69
N ALA A 131 13.36 -3.01 -7.78
CA ALA A 131 14.15 -3.00 -9.01
C ALA A 131 14.25 -1.60 -9.66
N LEU A 132 13.42 -0.64 -9.26
CA LEU A 132 13.33 0.68 -9.89
C LEU A 132 13.80 1.83 -9.00
N TYR A 133 13.67 1.71 -7.69
CA TYR A 133 14.04 2.79 -6.77
C TYR A 133 14.51 2.26 -5.41
N GLU A 134 15.22 3.12 -4.72
CA GLU A 134 15.53 3.01 -3.30
C GLU A 134 14.98 4.24 -2.57
N LEU A 135 14.31 4.01 -1.45
CA LEU A 135 13.75 5.04 -0.58
C LEU A 135 14.18 4.77 0.85
N ASN A 136 14.81 5.73 1.48
CA ASN A 136 15.10 5.70 2.91
C ASN A 136 14.27 6.77 3.63
N VAL A 137 13.58 6.35 4.67
CA VAL A 137 12.82 7.22 5.56
C VAL A 137 13.32 7.05 6.99
N GLU A 138 13.13 8.05 7.82
CA GLU A 138 13.38 7.90 9.25
C GLU A 138 12.39 6.89 9.85
N PRO A 139 12.86 5.81 10.50
CA PRO A 139 11.97 4.74 10.99
C PRO A 139 10.88 5.23 11.96
N GLU A 140 11.20 6.22 12.76
CA GLU A 140 10.27 6.82 13.73
C GLU A 140 9.37 7.92 13.11
N ASN A 141 9.71 8.38 11.90
CA ASN A 141 9.01 9.49 11.24
C ASN A 141 8.96 9.33 9.73
N GLU A 142 7.95 8.65 9.26
CA GLU A 142 7.71 8.39 7.82
C GLU A 142 7.60 9.66 6.95
N LEU A 143 7.35 10.83 7.55
CA LEU A 143 7.33 12.10 6.83
C LEU A 143 8.75 12.63 6.55
N ASN A 144 9.75 12.09 7.21
CA ASN A 144 11.14 12.47 7.01
C ASN A 144 11.81 11.52 6.01
N TRP A 145 11.80 11.89 4.74
CA TRP A 145 12.46 11.16 3.67
C TRP A 145 13.92 11.57 3.60
N LEU A 146 14.79 10.64 3.94
CA LEU A 146 16.24 10.86 4.03
C LEU A 146 16.95 10.69 2.69
N TYR A 147 16.44 9.79 1.84
CA TYR A 147 17.04 9.49 0.55
C TYR A 147 15.98 8.94 -0.41
N LEU A 148 16.05 9.36 -1.66
CA LEU A 148 15.38 8.72 -2.79
C LEU A 148 16.35 8.66 -3.96
N GLY A 149 16.56 7.47 -4.52
CA GLY A 149 17.27 7.23 -5.75
C GLY A 149 16.50 6.30 -6.67
N TYR A 150 16.86 6.23 -7.93
CA TYR A 150 16.27 5.29 -8.89
C TYR A 150 17.34 4.54 -9.66
N GLN A 151 17.00 3.38 -10.19
CA GLN A 151 17.93 2.58 -10.98
C GLN A 151 18.46 3.38 -12.18
N GLY A 152 19.81 3.43 -12.33
CA GLY A 152 20.46 4.22 -13.36
C GLY A 152 20.74 5.67 -12.98
N TYR A 153 20.34 6.12 -11.78
CA TYR A 153 20.76 7.41 -11.25
C TYR A 153 22.25 7.40 -10.92
N GLN A 154 22.98 8.34 -11.50
CA GLN A 154 24.45 8.44 -11.39
C GLN A 154 24.93 9.46 -10.35
N GLY A 155 24.01 10.10 -9.63
CA GLY A 155 24.33 11.12 -8.63
C GLY A 155 24.66 10.53 -7.27
N ASP A 156 25.48 11.24 -6.49
CA ASP A 156 25.90 10.82 -5.14
C ASP A 156 24.93 11.22 -4.03
N GLY A 157 23.82 11.85 -4.35
CA GLY A 157 22.85 12.35 -3.38
C GLY A 157 21.42 11.93 -3.64
N SER A 158 20.55 12.25 -2.69
CA SER A 158 19.11 12.07 -2.85
C SER A 158 18.57 12.94 -3.99
N ILE A 159 17.63 12.41 -4.79
CA ILE A 159 16.91 13.21 -5.80
C ILE A 159 15.83 14.11 -5.19
N ILE A 160 15.54 13.93 -3.89
CA ILE A 160 14.64 14.79 -3.15
C ILE A 160 15.33 15.39 -1.93
N ASP A 161 14.89 16.57 -1.50
CA ASP A 161 15.28 17.19 -0.25
C ASP A 161 14.36 16.75 0.90
N THR A 162 13.04 16.78 0.68
CA THR A 162 12.07 16.45 1.73
C THR A 162 10.66 16.22 1.17
N LEU A 163 9.83 15.55 1.98
CA LEU A 163 8.38 15.48 1.80
C LEU A 163 7.71 16.52 2.69
N LYS A 164 6.89 17.39 2.10
CA LYS A 164 6.09 18.37 2.83
C LYS A 164 4.61 18.01 2.75
N MET A 165 3.97 17.88 3.90
CA MET A 165 2.53 17.73 4.01
C MET A 165 1.91 19.04 4.47
N ARG A 166 0.82 19.42 3.82
CA ARG A 166 0.02 20.59 4.21
C ARG A 166 -1.44 20.21 4.32
N MET A 167 -2.06 20.63 5.38
CA MET A 167 -3.49 20.54 5.59
C MET A 167 -4.03 21.95 5.82
N SER A 168 -5.11 22.32 5.18
CA SER A 168 -5.76 23.58 5.40
C SER A 168 -7.28 23.44 5.43
N ALA A 169 -7.92 24.23 6.25
CA ALA A 169 -9.38 24.32 6.30
C ALA A 169 -9.82 25.71 6.74
N GLY A 170 -10.99 26.15 6.29
CA GLY A 170 -11.65 27.32 6.84
C GLY A 170 -12.10 27.04 8.27
N VAL A 171 -11.84 27.96 9.20
CA VAL A 171 -12.29 27.87 10.60
C VAL A 171 -13.40 28.89 10.81
N LEU A 172 -14.60 28.43 11.21
CA LEU A 172 -15.83 29.23 11.36
C LEU A 172 -16.34 29.84 10.03
N SER A 173 -15.46 30.19 9.11
CA SER A 173 -15.80 30.66 7.76
C SER A 173 -14.74 30.23 6.76
N ARG A 174 -15.11 30.18 5.45
CA ARG A 174 -14.16 29.92 4.36
C ARG A 174 -13.10 31.02 4.17
N PHE A 175 -13.29 32.17 4.76
CA PHE A 175 -12.35 33.30 4.68
C PHE A 175 -11.26 33.26 5.76
N THR A 176 -11.47 32.50 6.84
CA THR A 176 -10.50 32.34 7.93
C THR A 176 -9.87 30.95 7.78
N ARG A 177 -8.85 30.82 6.95
CA ARG A 177 -8.16 29.54 6.75
C ARG A 177 -7.03 29.35 7.76
N MET A 178 -6.95 28.16 8.31
CA MET A 178 -5.82 27.68 9.10
C MET A 178 -5.07 26.64 8.30
N SER A 179 -3.74 26.75 8.26
CA SER A 179 -2.86 25.78 7.61
C SER A 179 -1.98 25.09 8.64
N LEU A 180 -1.85 23.79 8.47
CA LEU A 180 -0.96 22.92 9.24
C LEU A 180 0.10 22.34 8.29
N ASP A 181 1.30 22.16 8.78
CA ASP A 181 2.42 21.59 8.05
C ASP A 181 3.07 20.43 8.82
N ASN A 182 4.22 19.96 8.40
CA ASN A 182 4.96 18.88 9.05
C ASN A 182 5.25 19.14 10.52
N HIS A 183 5.39 20.42 10.94
CA HIS A 183 5.64 20.77 12.33
C HIS A 183 4.44 20.49 13.24
N ASN A 184 3.25 20.44 12.68
CA ASN A 184 2.01 20.14 13.37
C ASN A 184 1.69 18.65 13.43
N LEU A 185 2.41 17.83 12.66
CA LEU A 185 2.18 16.40 12.53
C LEU A 185 3.16 15.62 13.42
N ARG A 186 2.62 14.69 14.18
CA ARG A 186 3.41 13.77 15.02
C ARG A 186 3.05 12.34 14.65
N PRO A 187 3.66 11.80 13.57
CA PRO A 187 3.46 10.42 13.17
C PRO A 187 4.10 9.48 14.19
N LYS A 188 3.46 8.35 14.40
CA LYS A 188 4.00 7.21 15.12
C LYS A 188 3.65 5.96 14.35
N GLN A 189 4.63 5.18 13.97
CA GLN A 189 4.41 3.86 13.39
C GLN A 189 3.79 2.95 14.46
N VAL A 190 2.65 2.36 14.15
CA VAL A 190 1.88 1.51 15.08
C VAL A 190 1.65 0.10 14.52
N GLY A 191 2.01 -0.14 13.26
CA GLY A 191 1.93 -1.45 12.63
C GLY A 191 2.52 -1.45 11.24
N HIS A 192 2.70 -2.64 10.70
CA HIS A 192 3.21 -2.85 9.34
C HIS A 192 2.78 -4.19 8.79
N LEU A 193 2.81 -4.30 7.47
CA LEU A 193 2.67 -5.55 6.74
C LEU A 193 3.72 -5.58 5.63
N LEU A 194 4.56 -6.61 5.61
CA LEU A 194 5.58 -6.80 4.59
C LEU A 194 5.18 -7.92 3.66
N GLY A 195 4.87 -7.59 2.43
CA GLY A 195 4.47 -8.56 1.41
C GLY A 195 5.34 -8.50 0.16
N PRO A 196 5.25 -9.52 -0.70
CA PRO A 196 6.07 -9.59 -1.92
C PRO A 196 5.65 -8.57 -2.99
N ILE A 197 4.43 -8.03 -2.93
CA ILE A 197 3.90 -7.09 -3.93
C ILE A 197 3.91 -5.67 -3.40
N ARG A 198 3.57 -5.48 -2.12
CA ARG A 198 3.67 -4.18 -1.44
C ARG A 198 4.06 -4.34 0.03
N SER A 199 4.68 -3.31 0.56
CA SER A 199 4.89 -3.13 2.00
C SER A 199 4.02 -1.99 2.49
N VAL A 200 3.38 -2.16 3.64
CA VAL A 200 2.47 -1.18 4.25
C VAL A 200 3.00 -0.80 5.62
N MET A 201 3.20 0.50 5.84
CA MET A 201 3.49 1.06 7.16
C MET A 201 2.27 1.82 7.65
N HIS A 202 1.74 1.46 8.80
CA HIS A 202 0.61 2.14 9.41
C HIS A 202 1.08 3.15 10.44
N LEU A 203 0.65 4.38 10.26
CA LEU A 203 1.02 5.53 11.08
C LEU A 203 -0.21 6.10 11.75
N ARG A 204 -0.15 6.25 13.08
CA ARG A 204 -1.08 7.08 13.82
C ARG A 204 -0.45 8.46 13.98
N THR A 205 -1.02 9.44 13.31
CA THR A 205 -0.47 10.80 13.27
C THR A 205 -1.34 11.74 14.09
N LYS A 206 -0.78 12.26 15.17
CA LYS A 206 -1.42 13.32 15.96
C LYS A 206 -1.22 14.65 15.27
N VAL A 207 -2.31 15.39 15.09
CA VAL A 207 -2.30 16.77 14.63
C VAL A 207 -2.27 17.67 15.86
N VAL A 208 -1.22 18.49 15.98
CA VAL A 208 -0.98 19.34 17.14
C VAL A 208 -1.08 20.79 16.74
N LEU A 209 -1.91 21.55 17.46
CA LEU A 209 -2.08 22.99 17.29
C LEU A 209 -1.69 23.70 18.57
N ALA A 210 -0.75 24.64 18.49
CA ALA A 210 -0.23 25.38 19.66
C ALA A 210 0.15 24.46 20.84
N GLY A 211 0.73 23.28 20.54
CA GLY A 211 1.12 22.29 21.55
C GLY A 211 0.00 21.36 22.02
N ILE A 212 -1.23 21.55 21.56
CA ILE A 212 -2.40 20.75 21.98
C ILE A 212 -2.77 19.78 20.85
N PRO A 213 -2.86 18.46 21.11
CA PRO A 213 -3.40 17.50 20.14
C PRO A 213 -4.89 17.78 19.89
N VAL A 214 -5.25 18.05 18.64
CA VAL A 214 -6.63 18.40 18.26
C VAL A 214 -7.35 17.26 17.55
N MET A 215 -6.62 16.40 16.86
CA MET A 215 -7.17 15.21 16.21
C MET A 215 -6.09 14.16 15.94
N THR A 216 -6.52 12.96 15.56
CA THR A 216 -5.64 11.89 15.09
C THR A 216 -6.09 11.46 13.72
N ILE A 217 -5.12 11.26 12.82
CA ILE A 217 -5.33 10.67 11.49
C ILE A 217 -4.57 9.35 11.40
N GLN A 218 -5.16 8.38 10.70
CA GLN A 218 -4.53 7.12 10.35
C GLN A 218 -4.00 7.23 8.93
N VAL A 219 -2.74 6.89 8.72
CA VAL A 219 -2.11 6.93 7.39
C VAL A 219 -1.45 5.60 7.13
N GLN A 220 -1.69 5.03 5.95
CA GLN A 220 -0.93 3.87 5.47
C GLN A 220 -0.04 4.30 4.32
N ALA A 221 1.26 4.22 4.56
CA ALA A 221 2.30 4.40 3.55
C ALA A 221 2.53 3.06 2.85
N MET A 222 2.15 2.96 1.59
CA MET A 222 2.23 1.75 0.79
C MET A 222 3.31 1.87 -0.27
N ARG A 223 4.26 0.97 -0.24
CA ARG A 223 5.38 0.92 -1.19
C ARG A 223 5.19 -0.25 -2.14
N TYR A 224 5.22 0.05 -3.41
CA TYR A 224 5.12 -0.90 -4.52
C TYR A 224 6.41 -0.92 -5.34
N ALA A 225 6.50 -1.84 -6.28
CA ALA A 225 7.65 -1.98 -7.17
C ALA A 225 8.04 -0.69 -7.93
N ALA A 226 7.05 0.17 -8.25
CA ALA A 226 7.25 1.33 -9.12
C ALA A 226 6.61 2.63 -8.61
N HIS A 227 5.91 2.60 -7.47
CA HIS A 227 5.22 3.76 -6.94
C HIS A 227 5.00 3.65 -5.43
N TYR A 228 4.64 4.76 -4.84
CA TYR A 228 4.27 4.92 -3.45
C TYR A 228 2.84 5.47 -3.38
N GLU A 229 2.03 4.93 -2.48
CA GLU A 229 0.69 5.41 -2.19
C GLU A 229 0.60 5.76 -0.70
N ALA A 230 -0.19 6.77 -0.36
CA ALA A 230 -0.57 7.07 1.01
C ALA A 230 -2.09 7.08 1.14
N HIS A 231 -2.63 6.14 1.90
CA HIS A 231 -4.05 6.09 2.22
C HIS A 231 -4.26 6.73 3.58
N THR A 232 -5.23 7.64 3.67
CA THR A 232 -5.49 8.41 4.89
C THR A 232 -6.93 8.24 5.32
N PHE A 233 -7.13 7.91 6.59
CA PHE A 233 -8.42 7.96 7.26
C PHE A 233 -8.36 8.98 8.40
N ALA A 234 -9.28 9.94 8.40
CA ALA A 234 -9.37 10.97 9.42
C ALA A 234 -10.78 11.02 10.00
N ARG A 235 -10.90 10.85 11.32
CA ARG A 235 -12.13 11.14 12.04
C ARG A 235 -12.06 12.55 12.59
N ILE A 236 -12.83 13.44 11.98
CA ILE A 236 -12.96 14.82 12.50
C ILE A 236 -13.90 14.77 13.70
N PRO A 237 -13.48 15.17 14.91
CA PRO A 237 -14.36 15.26 16.07
C PRO A 237 -15.58 16.14 15.80
N ASP A 238 -16.75 15.75 16.29
CA ASP A 238 -18.01 16.46 16.03
C ASP A 238 -17.96 17.94 16.43
N LEU A 239 -17.18 18.25 17.46
CA LEU A 239 -16.93 19.63 17.89
C LEU A 239 -16.35 20.50 16.77
N TYR A 240 -15.53 19.92 15.89
CA TYR A 240 -14.87 20.66 14.79
C TYR A 240 -15.60 20.54 13.45
N ARG A 241 -16.50 19.54 13.28
CA ARG A 241 -17.25 19.33 12.02
C ARG A 241 -18.06 20.55 11.60
N ALA A 242 -18.70 21.20 12.55
CA ALA A 242 -19.52 22.40 12.29
C ALA A 242 -18.66 23.64 11.95
N THR A 243 -17.40 23.64 12.38
CA THR A 243 -16.51 24.81 12.28
C THR A 243 -15.51 24.70 11.11
N LEU A 244 -15.20 23.48 10.62
CA LEU A 244 -14.30 23.28 9.50
C LEU A 244 -15.04 23.44 8.18
N LYS A 245 -14.51 24.26 7.28
CA LYS A 245 -15.03 24.53 5.94
C LYS A 245 -13.96 24.24 4.90
N ASP A 246 -14.36 23.56 3.81
CA ASP A 246 -13.53 23.28 2.65
C ASP A 246 -12.11 22.76 3.03
N PRO A 247 -12.00 21.59 3.69
CA PRO A 247 -10.69 21.04 4.06
C PRO A 247 -9.91 20.63 2.79
N GLU A 248 -8.63 20.93 2.78
CA GLU A 248 -7.70 20.58 1.72
C GLU A 248 -6.46 19.91 2.31
N VAL A 249 -5.97 18.86 1.64
CA VAL A 249 -4.71 18.19 1.97
C VAL A 249 -3.84 18.20 0.73
N ALA A 250 -2.58 18.54 0.88
CA ALA A 250 -1.60 18.48 -0.21
C ALA A 250 -0.27 17.89 0.29
N GLY A 251 0.32 17.04 -0.54
CA GLY A 251 1.69 16.54 -0.36
C GLY A 251 2.60 17.12 -1.42
N THR A 252 3.75 17.63 -1.03
CA THR A 252 4.79 18.11 -1.95
C THR A 252 6.08 17.34 -1.71
N VAL A 253 6.58 16.67 -2.74
CA VAL A 253 7.95 16.16 -2.78
C VAL A 253 8.84 17.29 -3.28
N VAL A 254 9.75 17.76 -2.43
CA VAL A 254 10.67 18.84 -2.78
C VAL A 254 11.87 18.22 -3.47
N GLY A 255 12.08 18.57 -4.74
CA GLY A 255 13.21 18.12 -5.54
C GLY A 255 14.54 18.68 -5.04
N ASN A 256 15.60 17.89 -5.13
CA ASN A 256 16.94 18.37 -4.79
C ASN A 256 17.44 19.35 -5.86
N ALA A 257 17.46 20.62 -5.52
CA ALA A 257 17.86 21.71 -6.44
C ALA A 257 19.32 21.58 -6.90
N GLN A 258 20.20 20.95 -6.12
CA GLN A 258 21.61 20.77 -6.48
C GLN A 258 21.81 19.87 -7.71
N ILE A 259 20.85 18.95 -7.96
CA ILE A 259 20.85 18.08 -9.14
C ILE A 259 19.80 18.49 -10.18
N GLY A 260 19.17 19.66 -10.02
CA GLY A 260 18.15 20.17 -10.93
C GLY A 260 16.81 19.48 -10.86
N ALA A 261 16.54 18.71 -9.80
CA ALA A 261 15.23 18.08 -9.58
C ALA A 261 14.17 19.15 -9.27
N ARG A 262 12.93 18.90 -9.73
CA ARG A 262 11.79 19.81 -9.55
C ARG A 262 10.84 19.29 -8.48
N ASP A 263 10.14 20.23 -7.86
CA ASP A 263 9.07 19.92 -6.92
C ASP A 263 7.89 19.26 -7.62
N TYR A 264 7.25 18.33 -6.94
CA TYR A 264 5.98 17.74 -7.35
C TYR A 264 4.96 17.88 -6.23
N THR A 265 3.80 18.46 -6.54
CA THR A 265 2.70 18.63 -5.58
C THR A 265 1.46 17.90 -6.07
N ALA A 266 0.87 17.10 -5.20
CA ALA A 266 -0.44 16.50 -5.39
C ALA A 266 -1.41 17.03 -4.32
N GLY A 267 -2.61 17.40 -4.74
CA GLY A 267 -3.73 17.72 -3.85
C GLY A 267 -4.64 16.49 -3.68
N PHE A 268 -5.26 16.36 -2.52
CA PHE A 268 -6.16 15.26 -2.15
C PHE A 268 -7.50 15.80 -1.67
#